data_2ed118f2357c312186dd9643f5502616
#
_entry.id   2ed118f2357c312186dd9643f5502616
#
_cell.length_a   1.000
_cell.length_b   1.000
_cell.length_c   1.000
_cell.angle_alpha   90.00
_cell.angle_beta   90.00
_cell.angle_gamma   90.00
#
_symmetry.space_group_name_H-M   'P 1'
#
loop_
_entity.id
_entity.type
_entity.pdbx_description
1 polymer ?
#
loop_
_entity_poly.entity_id
_entity_poly.type
_entity_poly.pdbx_seq_one_letter_code
_entity_poly.pdbx_strand_id
1 'polypeptide(L)'
;MIGAAELAAAQGAYTFMAGALITLVVGGVILARRLGDGLAPWAWGGVAFVLSQAARLPALTLISALVIGNAAPESGSATWTLSVVVASLTAGIFEEGSRALILSTAAKRMRSEGAGIAFGLGHAAIEAVIFTLLPSLAAIALLSGAADGSVYANLPAESSESLTTAITFLSGQSIGVATLSITERIFATVLHITLTLFVLRAVQQGGGKRDLARRLVLPIALHTVANLSTVLLLPVIGILGAEVLFAAVTLGVVAYYRRTRAALPAPAPEA
;
A
#
# COMPACT_ATOMS: atom_id res chain seq x y z
N MET A 1 7.84 -29.87 -15.18
CA MET A 1 8.94 -29.29 -14.39
C MET A 1 9.27 -27.92 -14.99
N ILE A 2 9.42 -26.92 -14.15
CA ILE A 2 9.79 -25.55 -14.55
C ILE A 2 11.26 -25.57 -14.99
N GLY A 3 11.56 -24.92 -16.11
CA GLY A 3 12.92 -24.91 -16.66
C GLY A 3 13.87 -23.99 -15.85
N ALA A 4 15.16 -24.32 -15.78
CA ALA A 4 16.16 -23.50 -15.09
C ALA A 4 16.23 -22.06 -15.63
N ALA A 5 16.04 -21.87 -16.93
CA ALA A 5 16.00 -20.55 -17.57
C ALA A 5 14.80 -19.71 -17.11
N GLU A 6 13.64 -20.35 -16.91
CA GLU A 6 12.41 -19.71 -16.43
C GLU A 6 12.55 -19.27 -14.97
N LEU A 7 13.10 -20.14 -14.11
CA LEU A 7 13.41 -19.78 -12.72
C LEU A 7 14.40 -18.61 -12.64
N ALA A 8 15.47 -18.62 -13.45
CA ALA A 8 16.46 -17.56 -13.48
C ALA A 8 15.87 -16.23 -13.97
N ALA A 9 14.98 -16.25 -14.97
CA ALA A 9 14.29 -15.06 -15.46
C ALA A 9 13.38 -14.43 -14.38
N ALA A 10 12.61 -15.27 -13.69
CA ALA A 10 11.74 -14.81 -12.59
C ALA A 10 12.56 -14.25 -11.41
N GLN A 11 13.67 -14.91 -11.03
CA GLN A 11 14.59 -14.39 -10.01
C GLN A 11 15.14 -13.01 -10.41
N GLY A 12 15.54 -12.84 -11.68
CA GLY A 12 16.00 -11.56 -12.22
C GLY A 12 14.93 -10.47 -12.07
N ALA A 13 13.68 -10.78 -12.37
CA ALA A 13 12.56 -9.86 -12.24
C ALA A 13 12.30 -9.44 -10.77
N TYR A 14 12.30 -10.39 -9.83
CA TYR A 14 12.17 -10.07 -8.39
C TYR A 14 13.38 -9.30 -7.86
N THR A 15 14.60 -9.61 -8.30
CA THR A 15 15.80 -8.88 -7.90
C THR A 15 15.75 -7.43 -8.39
N PHE A 16 15.33 -7.21 -9.63
CA PHE A 16 15.11 -5.88 -10.19
C PHE A 16 14.06 -5.11 -9.38
N MET A 17 12.93 -5.75 -9.07
CA MET A 17 11.87 -5.14 -8.27
C MET A 17 12.35 -4.79 -6.86
N ALA A 18 13.05 -5.69 -6.18
CA ALA A 18 13.60 -5.44 -4.85
C ALA A 18 14.61 -4.28 -4.85
N GLY A 19 15.51 -4.23 -5.82
CA GLY A 19 16.49 -3.13 -5.97
C GLY A 19 15.81 -1.78 -6.22
N ALA A 20 14.81 -1.73 -7.07
CA ALA A 20 14.05 -0.51 -7.34
C ALA A 20 13.26 -0.03 -6.11
N LEU A 21 12.65 -0.95 -5.34
CA LEU A 21 11.94 -0.61 -4.11
C LEU A 21 12.88 -0.10 -3.01
N ILE A 22 14.05 -0.71 -2.84
CA ILE A 22 15.08 -0.21 -1.92
C ILE A 22 15.48 1.22 -2.32
N THR A 23 15.67 1.46 -3.61
CA THR A 23 16.00 2.80 -4.13
C THR A 23 14.89 3.81 -3.84
N LEU A 24 13.63 3.41 -4.03
CA LEU A 24 12.47 4.27 -3.73
C LEU A 24 12.39 4.61 -2.24
N VAL A 25 12.57 3.62 -1.36
CA VAL A 25 12.57 3.83 0.11
C VAL A 25 13.71 4.73 0.55
N VAL A 26 14.93 4.47 0.09
CA VAL A 26 16.12 5.28 0.42
C VAL A 26 15.95 6.71 -0.12
N GLY A 27 15.47 6.87 -1.35
CA GLY A 27 15.15 8.18 -1.93
C GLY A 27 14.10 8.93 -1.10
N GLY A 28 13.07 8.22 -0.62
CA GLY A 28 12.07 8.77 0.31
C GLY A 28 12.66 9.25 1.63
N VAL A 29 13.57 8.50 2.23
CA VAL A 29 14.31 8.91 3.46
C VAL A 29 15.16 10.15 3.22
N ILE A 30 15.89 10.19 2.09
CA ILE A 30 16.73 11.36 1.73
C ILE A 30 15.85 12.59 1.52
N LEU A 31 14.73 12.44 0.81
CA LEU A 31 13.78 13.53 0.59
C LEU A 31 13.18 14.01 1.91
N ALA A 32 12.74 13.11 2.79
CA ALA A 32 12.18 13.45 4.11
C ALA A 32 13.16 14.28 4.94
N ARG A 33 14.46 13.91 4.93
CA ARG A 33 15.51 14.71 5.60
C ARG A 33 15.64 16.13 5.04
N ARG A 34 15.49 16.30 3.73
CA ARG A 34 15.61 17.61 3.05
C ARG A 34 14.41 18.52 3.26
N LEU A 35 13.28 18.01 3.71
CA LEU A 35 12.07 18.80 3.98
C LEU A 35 12.14 19.62 5.29
N GLY A 36 13.22 19.48 6.07
CA GLY A 36 13.53 20.37 7.18
C GLY A 36 13.03 19.93 8.57
N ASP A 37 12.06 19.01 8.63
CA ASP A 37 11.47 18.52 9.89
C ASP A 37 12.19 17.27 10.48
N GLY A 38 13.34 16.89 9.91
CA GLY A 38 14.08 15.70 10.29
C GLY A 38 13.39 14.39 9.85
N LEU A 39 13.74 13.27 10.50
CA LEU A 39 13.18 11.95 10.19
C LEU A 39 11.96 11.55 11.05
N ALA A 40 11.63 12.32 12.07
CA ALA A 40 10.53 11.98 12.96
C ALA A 40 9.16 11.87 12.22
N PRO A 41 8.80 12.80 11.30
CA PRO A 41 7.57 12.64 10.52
C PRO A 41 7.56 11.35 9.69
N TRP A 42 8.67 11.00 9.04
CA TRP A 42 8.80 9.77 8.28
C TRP A 42 8.58 8.53 9.17
N ALA A 43 9.22 8.48 10.33
CA ALA A 43 9.07 7.38 11.27
C ALA A 43 7.62 7.24 11.76
N TRP A 44 6.96 8.36 12.12
CA TRP A 44 5.56 8.36 12.53
C TRP A 44 4.61 7.93 11.41
N GLY A 45 4.93 8.23 10.15
CA GLY A 45 4.21 7.71 8.99
C GLY A 45 4.24 6.19 8.93
N GLY A 46 5.42 5.59 9.11
CA GLY A 46 5.60 4.15 9.19
C GLY A 46 4.84 3.52 10.37
N VAL A 47 4.90 4.14 11.56
CA VAL A 47 4.13 3.71 12.73
C VAL A 47 2.62 3.75 12.45
N ALA A 48 2.12 4.79 11.79
CA ALA A 48 0.71 4.90 11.43
C ALA A 48 0.28 3.75 10.51
N PHE A 49 1.11 3.36 9.53
CA PHE A 49 0.83 2.22 8.68
C PHE A 49 0.76 0.91 9.48
N VAL A 50 1.77 0.60 10.29
CA VAL A 50 1.79 -0.62 11.12
C VAL A 50 0.59 -0.66 12.05
N LEU A 51 0.25 0.45 12.71
CA LEU A 51 -0.92 0.56 13.57
C LEU A 51 -2.22 0.29 12.81
N SER A 52 -2.34 0.83 11.59
CA SER A 52 -3.52 0.58 10.75
C SER A 52 -3.70 -0.89 10.44
N GLN A 53 -2.63 -1.59 10.07
CA GLN A 53 -2.70 -3.03 9.75
C GLN A 53 -2.92 -3.89 11.00
N ALA A 54 -2.32 -3.55 12.14
CA ALA A 54 -2.56 -4.24 13.41
C ALA A 54 -4.05 -4.20 13.84
N ALA A 55 -4.75 -3.11 13.53
CA ALA A 55 -6.19 -3.00 13.78
C ALA A 55 -7.04 -3.57 12.63
N ARG A 56 -6.64 -3.32 11.38
CA ARG A 56 -7.40 -3.70 10.18
C ARG A 56 -7.42 -5.21 9.96
N LEU A 57 -6.27 -5.90 10.06
CA LEU A 57 -6.20 -7.32 9.71
C LEU A 57 -7.14 -8.19 10.56
N PRO A 58 -7.18 -8.07 11.91
CA PRO A 58 -8.15 -8.81 12.71
C PRO A 58 -9.61 -8.46 12.36
N ALA A 59 -9.89 -7.16 12.14
CA ALA A 59 -11.23 -6.71 11.77
C ALA A 59 -11.65 -7.26 10.40
N LEU A 60 -10.76 -7.21 9.40
CA LEU A 60 -11.00 -7.75 8.07
C LEU A 60 -11.24 -9.27 8.12
N THR A 61 -10.42 -10.01 8.89
CA THR A 61 -10.60 -11.46 9.08
C THR A 61 -11.97 -11.78 9.67
N LEU A 62 -12.37 -11.05 10.71
CA LEU A 62 -13.68 -11.25 11.34
C LEU A 62 -14.84 -10.92 10.37
N ILE A 63 -14.77 -9.78 9.68
CA ILE A 63 -15.80 -9.38 8.70
C ILE A 63 -15.87 -10.42 7.57
N SER A 64 -14.74 -10.86 7.05
CA SER A 64 -14.68 -11.88 6.00
C SER A 64 -15.31 -13.20 6.44
N ALA A 65 -14.99 -13.67 7.64
CA ALA A 65 -15.58 -14.90 8.19
C ALA A 65 -17.10 -14.82 8.37
N LEU A 66 -17.61 -13.65 8.79
CA LEU A 66 -19.03 -13.45 9.06
C LEU A 66 -19.87 -13.19 7.81
N VAL A 67 -19.28 -12.53 6.79
CA VAL A 67 -20.05 -11.98 5.65
C VAL A 67 -19.73 -12.69 4.33
N ILE A 68 -18.47 -13.11 4.14
CA ILE A 68 -17.97 -13.67 2.87
C ILE A 68 -17.89 -15.21 2.95
N GLY A 69 -17.59 -15.75 4.13
CA GLY A 69 -17.33 -17.18 4.36
C GLY A 69 -15.85 -17.54 4.19
N ASN A 70 -15.55 -18.86 4.33
CA ASN A 70 -14.17 -19.36 4.38
C ASN A 70 -13.59 -19.76 3.01
N ALA A 71 -14.40 -19.83 1.97
CA ALA A 71 -13.93 -20.17 0.62
C ALA A 71 -13.38 -18.94 -0.11
N ALA A 72 -12.27 -19.11 -0.82
CA ALA A 72 -11.76 -18.06 -1.70
C ALA A 72 -12.79 -17.80 -2.81
N PRO A 73 -13.30 -16.56 -2.95
CA PRO A 73 -14.35 -16.29 -3.93
C PRO A 73 -13.76 -16.26 -5.34
N GLU A 74 -14.51 -16.83 -6.29
CA GLU A 74 -14.16 -16.79 -7.71
C GLU A 74 -14.15 -15.33 -8.21
N SER A 75 -13.11 -14.97 -8.97
CA SER A 75 -12.94 -13.62 -9.53
C SER A 75 -14.16 -13.22 -10.39
N GLY A 76 -14.66 -12.01 -10.17
CA GLY A 76 -15.84 -11.48 -10.85
C GLY A 76 -17.18 -11.93 -10.25
N SER A 77 -17.20 -12.84 -9.27
CA SER A 77 -18.44 -13.22 -8.57
C SER A 77 -18.95 -12.10 -7.64
N ALA A 78 -20.21 -12.18 -7.24
CA ALA A 78 -20.78 -11.25 -6.25
C ALA A 78 -20.04 -11.28 -4.91
N THR A 79 -19.64 -12.47 -4.46
CA THR A 79 -18.84 -12.65 -3.23
C THR A 79 -17.46 -12.05 -3.36
N TRP A 80 -16.79 -12.21 -4.51
CA TRP A 80 -15.52 -11.56 -4.80
C TRP A 80 -15.68 -10.03 -4.80
N THR A 81 -16.70 -9.51 -5.49
CA THR A 81 -17.01 -8.07 -5.50
C THR A 81 -17.18 -7.54 -4.08
N LEU A 82 -17.96 -8.24 -3.24
CA LEU A 82 -18.15 -7.87 -1.84
C LEU A 82 -16.81 -7.88 -1.06
N SER A 83 -15.96 -8.88 -1.27
CA SER A 83 -14.66 -8.97 -0.62
C SER A 83 -13.75 -7.80 -0.99
N VAL A 84 -13.74 -7.40 -2.27
CA VAL A 84 -12.97 -6.24 -2.75
C VAL A 84 -13.49 -4.93 -2.16
N VAL A 85 -14.82 -4.76 -2.07
CA VAL A 85 -15.45 -3.58 -1.42
C VAL A 85 -15.06 -3.50 0.05
N VAL A 86 -15.19 -4.60 0.80
CA VAL A 86 -14.85 -4.67 2.23
C VAL A 86 -13.36 -4.40 2.44
N ALA A 87 -12.50 -5.02 1.65
CA ALA A 87 -11.05 -4.82 1.75
C ALA A 87 -10.65 -3.36 1.45
N SER A 88 -11.22 -2.75 0.41
CA SER A 88 -10.92 -1.36 0.03
C SER A 88 -11.45 -0.36 1.05
N LEU A 89 -12.67 -0.55 1.55
CA LEU A 89 -13.28 0.33 2.54
C LEU A 89 -12.54 0.26 3.89
N THR A 90 -12.20 -0.95 4.34
CA THR A 90 -11.44 -1.11 5.58
C THR A 90 -10.02 -0.51 5.46
N ALA A 91 -9.37 -0.60 4.30
CA ALA A 91 -8.09 0.09 4.07
C ALA A 91 -8.25 1.60 4.27
N GLY A 92 -9.20 2.23 3.58
CA GLY A 92 -9.46 3.67 3.73
C GLY A 92 -9.77 4.08 5.18
N ILE A 93 -10.64 3.35 5.87
CA ILE A 93 -11.02 3.67 7.26
C ILE A 93 -9.82 3.54 8.22
N PHE A 94 -9.14 2.41 8.20
CA PHE A 94 -8.07 2.15 9.18
C PHE A 94 -6.80 2.95 8.91
N GLU A 95 -6.45 3.16 7.64
CA GLU A 95 -5.24 3.91 7.32
C GLU A 95 -5.41 5.42 7.52
N GLU A 96 -6.51 6.01 7.05
CA GLU A 96 -6.76 7.43 7.28
C GLU A 96 -7.07 7.72 8.77
N GLY A 97 -7.75 6.78 9.44
CA GLY A 97 -7.99 6.84 10.88
C GLY A 97 -6.70 6.80 11.70
N SER A 98 -5.76 5.92 11.37
CA SER A 98 -4.47 5.84 12.07
C SER A 98 -3.60 7.08 11.83
N ARG A 99 -3.59 7.63 10.59
CA ARG A 99 -2.94 8.91 10.28
C ARG A 99 -3.51 10.03 11.15
N ALA A 100 -4.85 10.14 11.21
CA ALA A 100 -5.52 11.16 12.01
C ALA A 100 -5.21 11.00 13.51
N LEU A 101 -5.19 9.77 14.03
CA LEU A 101 -4.84 9.47 15.41
C LEU A 101 -3.41 9.92 15.73
N ILE A 102 -2.44 9.50 14.93
CA ILE A 102 -1.03 9.86 15.17
C ILE A 102 -0.81 11.37 15.03
N LEU A 103 -1.35 12.00 13.98
CA LEU A 103 -1.20 13.44 13.75
C LEU A 103 -1.92 14.31 14.80
N SER A 104 -2.96 13.81 15.45
CA SER A 104 -3.66 14.51 16.52
C SER A 104 -3.09 14.26 17.93
N THR A 105 -2.24 13.25 18.09
CA THR A 105 -1.69 12.83 19.39
C THR A 105 -0.16 12.88 19.42
N ALA A 106 0.50 11.80 19.04
CA ALA A 106 1.95 11.65 19.15
C ALA A 106 2.73 12.62 18.24
N ALA A 107 2.21 12.92 17.06
CA ALA A 107 2.80 13.81 16.07
C ALA A 107 2.11 15.20 16.02
N LYS A 108 1.40 15.60 17.06
CA LYS A 108 0.60 16.84 17.08
C LYS A 108 1.38 18.13 16.82
N ARG A 109 2.70 18.13 17.01
CA ARG A 109 3.59 19.26 16.71
C ARG A 109 3.99 19.34 15.23
N MET A 110 3.75 18.30 14.44
CA MET A 110 4.08 18.25 13.02
C MET A 110 2.97 18.96 12.23
N ARG A 111 3.20 20.23 11.86
CA ARG A 111 2.20 21.08 11.23
C ARG A 111 2.58 21.57 9.85
N SER A 112 3.85 21.44 9.44
CA SER A 112 4.31 21.90 8.15
C SER A 112 3.84 20.96 7.01
N GLU A 113 3.71 21.49 5.79
CA GLU A 113 3.45 20.67 4.59
C GLU A 113 4.60 19.68 4.35
N GLY A 114 5.85 20.10 4.65
CA GLY A 114 7.04 19.24 4.59
C GLY A 114 6.95 18.05 5.52
N ALA A 115 6.49 18.25 6.78
CA ALA A 115 6.23 17.17 7.71
C ALA A 115 5.14 16.21 7.20
N GLY A 116 4.07 16.74 6.60
CA GLY A 116 3.02 15.93 5.99
C GLY A 116 3.52 15.08 4.83
N ILE A 117 4.36 15.63 3.95
CA ILE A 117 5.00 14.89 2.85
C ILE A 117 5.91 13.79 3.42
N ALA A 118 6.78 14.13 4.38
CA ALA A 118 7.67 13.16 5.00
C ALA A 118 6.90 12.02 5.71
N PHE A 119 5.79 12.33 6.37
CA PHE A 119 4.90 11.35 6.98
C PHE A 119 4.29 10.41 5.92
N GLY A 120 3.75 10.96 4.83
CA GLY A 120 3.20 10.17 3.72
C GLY A 120 4.24 9.27 3.06
N LEU A 121 5.48 9.75 2.88
CA LEU A 121 6.63 8.96 2.43
C LEU A 121 6.93 7.79 3.36
N GLY A 122 6.92 8.01 4.68
CA GLY A 122 7.16 6.95 5.67
C GLY A 122 6.07 5.88 5.67
N HIS A 123 4.81 6.30 5.56
CA HIS A 123 3.68 5.40 5.46
C HIS A 123 3.81 4.49 4.22
N ALA A 124 3.97 5.07 3.03
CA ALA A 124 4.12 4.35 1.78
C ALA A 124 5.38 3.45 1.76
N ALA A 125 6.48 3.91 2.37
CA ALA A 125 7.71 3.13 2.43
C ALA A 125 7.53 1.82 3.23
N ILE A 126 6.90 1.89 4.40
CA ILE A 126 6.68 0.69 5.23
C ILE A 126 5.65 -0.24 4.57
N GLU A 127 4.62 0.31 3.93
CA GLU A 127 3.70 -0.49 3.11
C GLU A 127 4.43 -1.23 1.99
N ALA A 128 5.25 -0.53 1.20
CA ALA A 128 6.02 -1.14 0.12
C ALA A 128 7.01 -2.21 0.62
N VAL A 129 7.63 -1.98 1.79
CA VAL A 129 8.51 -2.97 2.43
C VAL A 129 7.72 -4.22 2.79
N ILE A 130 6.59 -4.09 3.47
CA ILE A 130 5.83 -5.25 3.99
C ILE A 130 5.14 -6.01 2.86
N PHE A 131 4.50 -5.32 1.90
CA PHE A 131 3.66 -5.97 0.90
C PHE A 131 4.34 -6.23 -0.44
N THR A 132 5.54 -5.67 -0.66
CA THR A 132 6.22 -5.87 -1.94
C THR A 132 7.68 -6.30 -1.78
N LEU A 133 8.48 -5.60 -0.98
CA LEU A 133 9.90 -5.91 -0.84
C LEU A 133 10.13 -7.25 -0.14
N LEU A 134 9.55 -7.47 1.03
CA LEU A 134 9.71 -8.75 1.76
C LEU A 134 9.17 -9.95 0.98
N PRO A 135 7.98 -9.92 0.33
CA PRO A 135 7.54 -10.98 -0.57
C PRO A 135 8.49 -11.22 -1.75
N SER A 136 9.08 -10.16 -2.33
CA SER A 136 10.06 -10.31 -3.41
C SER A 136 11.33 -11.03 -2.96
N LEU A 137 11.85 -10.69 -1.78
CA LEU A 137 13.02 -11.36 -1.21
C LEU A 137 12.71 -12.84 -0.88
N ALA A 138 11.51 -13.12 -0.36
CA ALA A 138 11.05 -14.48 -0.12
C ALA A 138 10.91 -15.28 -1.44
N ALA A 139 10.39 -14.65 -2.50
CA ALA A 139 10.31 -15.28 -3.83
C ALA A 139 11.70 -15.59 -4.39
N ILE A 140 12.67 -14.69 -4.28
CA ILE A 140 14.05 -14.94 -4.69
C ILE A 140 14.62 -16.16 -3.95
N ALA A 141 14.45 -16.25 -2.64
CA ALA A 141 14.93 -17.36 -1.83
C ALA A 141 14.27 -18.69 -2.23
N LEU A 142 12.93 -18.70 -2.43
CA LEU A 142 12.19 -19.89 -2.86
C LEU A 142 12.60 -20.36 -4.27
N LEU A 143 12.73 -19.44 -5.22
CA LEU A 143 13.15 -19.77 -6.60
C LEU A 143 14.60 -20.26 -6.63
N SER A 144 15.49 -19.72 -5.78
CA SER A 144 16.87 -20.21 -5.63
C SER A 144 16.91 -21.65 -5.13
N GLY A 145 16.18 -21.92 -4.04
CA GLY A 145 16.11 -23.26 -3.50
C GLY A 145 15.37 -24.27 -4.39
N ALA A 146 14.48 -23.79 -5.27
CA ALA A 146 13.86 -24.64 -6.29
C ALA A 146 14.86 -24.99 -7.39
N ALA A 147 15.75 -24.07 -7.77
CA ALA A 147 16.75 -24.29 -8.80
C ALA A 147 17.82 -25.32 -8.39
N ASP A 148 18.19 -25.36 -7.12
CA ASP A 148 19.15 -26.34 -6.57
C ASP A 148 18.49 -27.56 -5.89
N GLY A 149 17.15 -27.59 -5.83
CA GLY A 149 16.36 -28.66 -5.23
C GLY A 149 16.28 -28.64 -3.70
N SER A 150 16.97 -27.72 -3.01
CA SER A 150 17.06 -27.69 -1.55
C SER A 150 15.73 -27.48 -0.85
N VAL A 151 14.78 -26.72 -1.47
CA VAL A 151 13.45 -26.48 -0.89
C VAL A 151 12.57 -27.74 -0.80
N TYR A 152 12.89 -28.79 -1.57
CA TYR A 152 12.14 -30.04 -1.57
C TYR A 152 12.72 -31.09 -0.60
N ALA A 153 13.90 -30.84 -0.05
CA ALA A 153 14.57 -31.77 0.85
C ALA A 153 13.74 -31.99 2.12
N ASN A 154 13.43 -33.25 2.43
CA ASN A 154 12.71 -33.69 3.62
C ASN A 154 11.25 -33.18 3.75
N LEU A 155 10.60 -32.76 2.64
CA LEU A 155 9.19 -32.37 2.64
C LEU A 155 8.27 -33.58 2.47
N PRO A 156 7.13 -33.66 3.20
CA PRO A 156 6.04 -34.57 2.88
C PRO A 156 5.48 -34.34 1.47
N ALA A 157 4.95 -35.38 0.84
CA ALA A 157 4.43 -35.31 -0.53
C ALA A 157 3.38 -34.20 -0.74
N GLU A 158 2.43 -34.05 0.20
CA GLU A 158 1.39 -33.00 0.16
C GLU A 158 1.99 -31.59 0.21
N SER A 159 3.04 -31.39 1.04
CA SER A 159 3.75 -30.11 1.14
C SER A 159 4.54 -29.81 -0.12
N SER A 160 5.10 -30.85 -0.77
CA SER A 160 5.83 -30.70 -2.04
C SER A 160 4.93 -30.25 -3.20
N GLU A 161 3.68 -30.72 -3.26
CA GLU A 161 2.70 -30.30 -4.27
C GLU A 161 2.31 -28.83 -4.09
N SER A 162 1.98 -28.43 -2.87
CA SER A 162 1.66 -27.05 -2.53
C SER A 162 2.83 -26.10 -2.84
N LEU A 163 4.05 -26.51 -2.51
CA LEU A 163 5.26 -25.75 -2.81
C LEU A 163 5.50 -25.62 -4.31
N THR A 164 5.32 -26.71 -5.06
CA THR A 164 5.47 -26.70 -6.53
C THR A 164 4.47 -25.73 -7.17
N THR A 165 3.23 -25.70 -6.69
CA THR A 165 2.21 -24.76 -7.14
C THR A 165 2.63 -23.31 -6.86
N ALA A 166 3.14 -23.02 -5.67
CA ALA A 166 3.64 -21.70 -5.32
C ALA A 166 4.83 -21.27 -6.20
N ILE A 167 5.82 -22.17 -6.43
CA ILE A 167 6.97 -21.90 -7.28
C ILE A 167 6.53 -21.67 -8.73
N THR A 168 5.56 -22.46 -9.23
CA THR A 168 4.99 -22.26 -10.57
C THR A 168 4.36 -20.88 -10.72
N PHE A 169 3.60 -20.45 -9.73
CA PHE A 169 3.04 -19.11 -9.71
C PHE A 169 4.12 -18.02 -9.71
N LEU A 170 5.15 -18.17 -8.86
CA LEU A 170 6.24 -17.20 -8.76
C LEU A 170 7.11 -17.18 -10.03
N SER A 171 7.29 -18.31 -10.71
CA SER A 171 8.09 -18.38 -11.96
C SER A 171 7.44 -17.63 -13.12
N GLY A 172 6.15 -17.31 -13.05
CA GLY A 172 5.44 -16.47 -14.03
C GLY A 172 5.80 -14.99 -13.97
N GLN A 173 6.61 -14.54 -13.00
CA GLN A 173 7.03 -13.15 -12.88
C GLN A 173 7.96 -12.75 -14.03
N SER A 174 7.66 -11.60 -14.66
CA SER A 174 8.48 -11.04 -15.73
C SER A 174 8.98 -9.62 -15.38
N ILE A 175 10.01 -9.16 -16.09
CA ILE A 175 10.48 -7.76 -15.96
C ILE A 175 9.37 -6.76 -16.29
N GLY A 176 8.47 -7.07 -17.23
CA GLY A 176 7.32 -6.22 -17.53
C GLY A 176 6.38 -6.08 -16.35
N VAL A 177 5.99 -7.19 -15.70
CA VAL A 177 5.14 -7.18 -14.51
C VAL A 177 5.87 -6.51 -13.33
N ALA A 178 7.15 -6.78 -13.12
CA ALA A 178 7.95 -6.11 -12.10
C ALA A 178 7.98 -4.59 -12.30
N THR A 179 8.12 -4.12 -13.55
CA THR A 179 8.10 -2.69 -13.89
C THR A 179 6.74 -2.06 -13.57
N LEU A 180 5.63 -2.75 -13.89
CA LEU A 180 4.28 -2.28 -13.53
C LEU A 180 4.12 -2.18 -12.02
N SER A 181 4.55 -3.20 -11.27
CA SER A 181 4.48 -3.17 -9.79
C SER A 181 5.30 -2.03 -9.18
N ILE A 182 6.47 -1.70 -9.74
CA ILE A 182 7.27 -0.55 -9.29
C ILE A 182 6.54 0.75 -9.61
N THR A 183 5.96 0.87 -10.80
CA THR A 183 5.19 2.04 -11.22
C THR A 183 3.99 2.26 -10.31
N GLU A 184 3.27 1.20 -9.98
CA GLU A 184 2.18 1.23 -9.01
C GLU A 184 2.66 1.75 -7.64
N ARG A 185 3.78 1.26 -7.11
CA ARG A 185 4.34 1.73 -5.83
C ARG A 185 4.72 3.22 -5.85
N ILE A 186 5.17 3.75 -7.00
CA ILE A 186 5.43 5.20 -7.16
C ILE A 186 4.12 5.98 -7.05
N PHE A 187 3.08 5.59 -7.78
CA PHE A 187 1.77 6.26 -7.71
C PHE A 187 1.11 6.07 -6.33
N ALA A 188 1.21 4.90 -5.71
CA ALA A 188 0.75 4.68 -4.34
C ALA A 188 1.46 5.61 -3.35
N THR A 189 2.78 5.82 -3.48
CA THR A 189 3.51 6.78 -2.67
C THR A 189 2.96 8.20 -2.84
N VAL A 190 2.70 8.64 -4.06
CA VAL A 190 2.11 9.96 -4.36
C VAL A 190 0.71 10.08 -3.77
N LEU A 191 -0.11 9.02 -3.88
CA LEU A 191 -1.45 8.96 -3.30
C LEU A 191 -1.38 9.10 -1.77
N HIS A 192 -0.53 8.31 -1.10
CA HIS A 192 -0.39 8.33 0.36
C HIS A 192 0.12 9.68 0.89
N ILE A 193 1.06 10.34 0.18
CA ILE A 193 1.47 11.72 0.49
C ILE A 193 0.26 12.66 0.42
N THR A 194 -0.51 12.58 -0.66
CA THR A 194 -1.65 13.49 -0.89
C THR A 194 -2.75 13.27 0.15
N LEU A 195 -3.08 12.01 0.45
CA LEU A 195 -4.06 11.66 1.50
C LEU A 195 -3.59 12.12 2.89
N THR A 196 -2.29 11.96 3.20
CA THR A 196 -1.71 12.48 4.44
C THR A 196 -1.88 13.99 4.55
N LEU A 197 -1.70 14.73 3.46
CA LEU A 197 -1.91 16.18 3.45
C LEU A 197 -3.38 16.57 3.67
N PHE A 198 -4.34 15.80 3.15
CA PHE A 198 -5.76 16.00 3.49
C PHE A 198 -6.03 15.76 4.98
N VAL A 199 -5.52 14.66 5.54
CA VAL A 199 -5.69 14.34 6.96
C VAL A 199 -5.01 15.38 7.86
N LEU A 200 -3.77 15.78 7.52
CA LEU A 200 -3.05 16.82 8.27
C LEU A 200 -3.88 18.12 8.35
N ARG A 201 -4.44 18.56 7.22
CA ARG A 201 -5.32 19.74 7.19
C ARG A 201 -6.59 19.54 8.00
N ALA A 202 -7.22 18.37 7.92
CA ALA A 202 -8.40 18.05 8.71
C ALA A 202 -8.12 18.16 10.23
N VAL A 203 -6.94 17.70 10.66
CA VAL A 203 -6.48 17.80 12.07
C VAL A 203 -6.15 19.25 12.44
N GLN A 204 -5.51 20.02 11.56
CA GLN A 204 -5.13 21.43 11.80
C GLN A 204 -6.32 22.36 11.95
N GLN A 205 -7.45 22.06 11.33
CA GLN A 205 -8.67 22.89 11.44
C GLN A 205 -9.30 22.87 12.84
N GLY A 206 -8.80 22.02 13.75
CA GLY A 206 -9.33 21.94 15.11
C GLY A 206 -10.76 21.44 15.17
N GLY A 207 -11.48 21.80 16.23
CA GLY A 207 -12.84 21.32 16.47
C GLY A 207 -12.89 20.01 17.25
N GLY A 208 -14.10 19.50 17.48
CA GLY A 208 -14.32 18.28 18.25
C GLY A 208 -14.14 16.99 17.40
N LYS A 209 -14.21 15.84 18.07
CA LYS A 209 -14.09 14.52 17.42
C LYS A 209 -15.08 14.35 16.25
N ARG A 210 -16.29 14.90 16.37
CA ARG A 210 -17.33 14.83 15.33
C ARG A 210 -16.93 15.60 14.07
N ASP A 211 -16.31 16.77 14.23
CA ASP A 211 -15.87 17.59 13.10
C ASP A 211 -14.70 16.95 12.38
N LEU A 212 -13.75 16.42 13.14
CA LEU A 212 -12.65 15.63 12.56
C LEU A 212 -13.19 14.43 11.78
N ALA A 213 -14.10 13.64 12.35
CA ALA A 213 -14.69 12.49 11.66
C ALA A 213 -15.36 12.88 10.34
N ARG A 214 -16.09 14.00 10.29
CA ARG A 214 -16.72 14.51 9.05
C ARG A 214 -15.68 14.86 7.98
N ARG A 215 -14.56 15.48 8.39
CA ARG A 215 -13.47 15.86 7.46
C ARG A 215 -12.68 14.67 6.95
N LEU A 216 -12.64 13.57 7.71
CA LEU A 216 -11.98 12.32 7.29
C LEU A 216 -12.78 11.53 6.25
N VAL A 217 -14.08 11.81 6.09
CA VAL A 217 -14.91 11.13 5.06
C VAL A 217 -14.29 11.26 3.67
N LEU A 218 -13.79 12.44 3.32
CA LEU A 218 -13.21 12.69 2.00
C LEU A 218 -11.93 11.86 1.75
N PRO A 219 -10.87 11.94 2.57
CA PRO A 219 -9.67 11.12 2.34
C PRO A 219 -9.96 9.61 2.43
N ILE A 220 -10.86 9.16 3.31
CA ILE A 220 -11.31 7.77 3.36
C ILE A 220 -11.96 7.35 2.03
N ALA A 221 -12.89 8.17 1.51
CA ALA A 221 -13.56 7.89 0.25
C ALA A 221 -12.58 7.85 -0.94
N LEU A 222 -11.65 8.82 -1.02
CA LEU A 222 -10.63 8.88 -2.07
C LEU A 222 -9.71 7.65 -2.04
N HIS A 223 -9.26 7.25 -0.85
CA HIS A 223 -8.46 6.04 -0.66
C HIS A 223 -9.25 4.78 -1.08
N THR A 224 -10.47 4.64 -0.58
CA THR A 224 -11.35 3.52 -0.92
C THR A 224 -11.59 3.42 -2.43
N VAL A 225 -11.90 4.54 -3.10
CA VAL A 225 -12.13 4.58 -4.55
C VAL A 225 -10.89 4.20 -5.33
N ALA A 226 -9.70 4.67 -4.93
CA ALA A 226 -8.45 4.33 -5.59
C ALA A 226 -8.20 2.81 -5.56
N ASN A 227 -8.32 2.17 -4.39
CA ASN A 227 -8.14 0.73 -4.25
C ASN A 227 -9.26 -0.06 -4.95
N LEU A 228 -10.53 0.35 -4.73
CA LEU A 228 -11.69 -0.35 -5.26
C LEU A 228 -11.70 -0.37 -6.78
N SER A 229 -11.49 0.79 -7.42
CA SER A 229 -11.57 0.90 -8.88
C SER A 229 -10.51 0.06 -9.58
N THR A 230 -9.30 0.03 -9.04
CA THR A 230 -8.17 -0.71 -9.60
C THR A 230 -8.42 -2.22 -9.51
N VAL A 231 -8.76 -2.73 -8.33
CA VAL A 231 -8.95 -4.17 -8.12
C VAL A 231 -10.22 -4.68 -8.79
N LEU A 232 -11.32 -3.92 -8.70
CA LEU A 232 -12.62 -4.35 -9.24
C LEU A 232 -12.60 -4.44 -10.77
N LEU A 233 -11.87 -3.57 -11.46
CA LEU A 233 -11.80 -3.55 -12.92
C LEU A 233 -10.67 -4.41 -13.48
N LEU A 234 -9.74 -4.89 -12.65
CA LEU A 234 -8.62 -5.73 -13.08
C LEU A 234 -9.02 -6.91 -13.98
N PRO A 235 -10.09 -7.69 -13.70
CA PRO A 235 -10.50 -8.81 -14.57
C PRO A 235 -10.97 -8.37 -15.96
N VAL A 236 -11.40 -7.12 -16.11
CA VAL A 236 -11.94 -6.57 -17.37
C VAL A 236 -10.89 -5.87 -18.21
N ILE A 237 -10.04 -5.04 -17.58
CA ILE A 237 -9.08 -4.19 -18.28
C ILE A 237 -7.63 -4.72 -18.23
N GLY A 238 -7.41 -5.83 -17.52
CA GLY A 238 -6.08 -6.43 -17.34
C GLY A 238 -5.16 -5.56 -16.47
N ILE A 239 -3.96 -6.09 -16.19
CA ILE A 239 -3.00 -5.45 -15.29
C ILE A 239 -2.56 -4.07 -15.79
N LEU A 240 -2.24 -3.92 -17.08
CA LEU A 240 -1.82 -2.63 -17.63
C LEU A 240 -2.93 -1.59 -17.53
N GLY A 241 -4.17 -1.97 -17.86
CA GLY A 241 -5.33 -1.08 -17.73
C GLY A 241 -5.58 -0.65 -16.28
N ALA A 242 -5.43 -1.58 -15.33
CA ALA A 242 -5.57 -1.31 -13.90
C ALA A 242 -4.51 -0.29 -13.42
N GLU A 243 -3.25 -0.45 -13.84
CA GLU A 243 -2.17 0.48 -13.50
C GLU A 243 -2.39 1.89 -14.09
N VAL A 244 -2.82 1.98 -15.35
CA VAL A 244 -3.17 3.26 -15.99
C VAL A 244 -4.34 3.93 -15.25
N LEU A 245 -5.35 3.16 -14.86
CA LEU A 245 -6.49 3.67 -14.08
C LEU A 245 -6.02 4.17 -12.72
N PHE A 246 -5.20 3.40 -12.01
CA PHE A 246 -4.66 3.80 -10.69
C PHE A 246 -3.85 5.09 -10.78
N ALA A 247 -2.98 5.20 -11.79
CA ALA A 247 -2.24 6.43 -12.07
C ALA A 247 -3.17 7.62 -12.33
N ALA A 248 -4.21 7.44 -13.16
CA ALA A 248 -5.17 8.48 -13.47
C ALA A 248 -5.97 8.93 -12.23
N VAL A 249 -6.45 7.98 -11.41
CA VAL A 249 -7.14 8.28 -10.15
C VAL A 249 -6.21 9.04 -9.20
N THR A 250 -4.97 8.59 -9.03
CA THR A 250 -3.98 9.26 -8.18
C THR A 250 -3.72 10.70 -8.63
N LEU A 251 -3.50 10.92 -9.93
CA LEU A 251 -3.31 12.27 -10.48
C LEU A 251 -4.55 13.14 -10.30
N GLY A 252 -5.75 12.56 -10.43
CA GLY A 252 -7.02 13.22 -10.13
C GLY A 252 -7.10 13.69 -8.67
N VAL A 253 -6.71 12.84 -7.72
CA VAL A 253 -6.66 13.17 -6.28
C VAL A 253 -5.65 14.30 -6.01
N VAL A 254 -4.47 14.25 -6.63
CA VAL A 254 -3.46 15.33 -6.53
C VAL A 254 -4.00 16.64 -7.09
N ALA A 255 -4.62 16.61 -8.27
CA ALA A 255 -5.20 17.80 -8.91
C ALA A 255 -6.31 18.40 -8.04
N TYR A 256 -7.18 17.55 -7.48
CA TYR A 256 -8.23 17.97 -6.56
C TYR A 256 -7.65 18.61 -5.29
N TYR A 257 -6.63 17.99 -4.67
CA TYR A 257 -5.93 18.59 -3.52
C TYR A 257 -5.36 19.97 -3.85
N ARG A 258 -4.64 20.10 -4.99
CA ARG A 258 -4.03 21.36 -5.39
C ARG A 258 -5.06 22.48 -5.62
N ARG A 259 -6.23 22.15 -6.17
CA ARG A 259 -7.32 23.12 -6.39
C ARG A 259 -7.99 23.56 -5.09
N THR A 260 -8.15 22.64 -4.14
CA THR A 260 -8.90 22.88 -2.90
C THR A 260 -8.04 23.40 -1.75
N ARG A 261 -6.71 23.17 -1.80
CA ARG A 261 -5.81 23.57 -0.71
C ARG A 261 -5.84 25.07 -0.37
N ALA A 262 -6.06 25.93 -1.36
CA ALA A 262 -6.14 27.38 -1.16
C ALA A 262 -7.45 27.83 -0.49
N ALA A 263 -8.52 27.05 -0.64
CA ALA A 263 -9.82 27.31 -0.01
C ALA A 263 -9.92 26.76 1.42
N LEU A 264 -8.93 25.96 1.85
CA LEU A 264 -8.87 25.46 3.21
C LEU A 264 -8.28 26.56 4.12
N PRO A 265 -8.86 26.82 5.30
CA PRO A 265 -8.35 27.84 6.21
C PRO A 265 -6.89 27.57 6.55
N ALA A 266 -6.11 28.66 6.68
CA ALA A 266 -4.73 28.58 7.15
C ALA A 266 -4.69 27.86 8.52
N PRO A 267 -3.63 27.09 8.83
CA PRO A 267 -3.48 26.48 10.13
C PRO A 267 -3.54 27.58 11.21
N ALA A 268 -4.21 27.28 12.33
CA ALA A 268 -4.23 28.19 13.46
C ALA A 268 -2.79 28.50 13.90
N PRO A 269 -2.46 29.76 14.24
CA PRO A 269 -1.15 30.10 14.76
C PRO A 269 -0.81 29.23 15.95
N GLU A 270 0.45 28.82 16.04
CA GLU A 270 0.94 28.04 17.19
C GLU A 270 0.77 28.86 18.47
N ALA A 271 0.01 28.31 19.43
CA ALA A 271 -0.14 28.88 20.77
C ALA A 271 1.03 28.43 21.66
#